data_2cd4cd415fce0ed14871f6cd733a6949
#
_entry.id   2cd4cd415fce0ed14871f6cd733a6949
#
_cell.length_a   1.000
_cell.length_b   1.000
_cell.length_c   1.000
_cell.angle_alpha   90.00
_cell.angle_beta   90.00
_cell.angle_gamma   90.00
#
_symmetry.space_group_name_H-M   'P 1'
#
loop_
_entity.id
_entity.type
_entity.pdbx_description
1 polymer ?
#
loop_
_entity_poly.entity_id
_entity_poly.type
_entity_poly.pdbx_seq_one_letter_code
_entity_poly.pdbx_strand_id
1 'polypeptide(L)'
;RSCELEGGTAAMLTSSGQAANFFALFNLCEAGDHIVASSTIYGGTFNLISVTMKKMGITATFVDPLCTEEELNAAFRPNTKVVFGETIANPALTVLDIEKFARAAHAHGVPLVVDNTFPTPVNCRPFEWGADIVTHSTTKYMDGHGAVLGGAIVDSGKFDWMAHAEKFPGLCTPDDSYHGIT
;
A
#
# COMPACT_ATOMS: atom_id res chain seq x y z
N ARG A 1 18.78 5.13 -1.15
CA ARG A 1 18.72 5.07 -2.63
C ARG A 1 17.32 4.73 -3.14
N SER A 2 16.62 3.72 -2.60
CA SER A 2 15.23 3.40 -3.01
C SER A 2 14.30 4.60 -2.87
N CYS A 3 14.46 5.36 -1.78
CA CYS A 3 13.73 6.59 -1.52
C CYS A 3 13.93 7.64 -2.64
N GLU A 4 15.18 7.91 -3.01
CA GLU A 4 15.51 8.87 -4.08
C GLU A 4 15.01 8.41 -5.46
N LEU A 5 15.06 7.11 -5.74
CA LEU A 5 14.59 6.56 -7.02
C LEU A 5 13.08 6.74 -7.21
N GLU A 6 12.30 6.52 -6.15
CA GLU A 6 10.85 6.74 -6.17
C GLU A 6 10.46 8.22 -5.99
N GLY A 7 11.37 9.07 -5.53
CA GLY A 7 11.06 10.45 -5.18
C GLY A 7 10.33 10.58 -3.83
N GLY A 8 10.58 9.65 -2.91
CA GLY A 8 10.01 9.63 -1.57
C GLY A 8 10.83 10.38 -0.53
N THR A 9 10.34 10.41 0.70
CA THR A 9 10.98 11.06 1.86
C THR A 9 11.74 10.07 2.72
N ALA A 10 11.23 8.85 2.89
CA ALA A 10 11.82 7.80 3.69
C ALA A 10 11.67 6.42 3.04
N ALA A 11 12.58 5.50 3.35
CA ALA A 11 12.48 4.12 2.89
C ALA A 11 13.02 3.15 3.92
N MET A 12 12.39 1.98 4.00
CA MET A 12 12.79 0.86 4.83
C MET A 12 12.96 -0.40 3.96
N LEU A 13 14.04 -1.14 4.20
CA LEU A 13 14.24 -2.45 3.57
C LEU A 13 13.61 -3.54 4.42
N THR A 14 13.08 -4.56 3.76
CA THR A 14 12.48 -5.74 4.38
C THR A 14 13.06 -7.02 3.81
N SER A 15 12.78 -8.15 4.46
CA SER A 15 13.30 -9.46 4.07
C SER A 15 12.71 -9.99 2.75
N SER A 16 11.56 -9.45 2.31
CA SER A 16 10.88 -9.84 1.07
C SER A 16 9.83 -8.81 0.67
N GLY A 17 9.36 -8.85 -0.57
CA GLY A 17 8.23 -8.05 -1.02
C GLY A 17 6.94 -8.35 -0.25
N GLN A 18 6.74 -9.61 0.14
CA GLN A 18 5.59 -9.98 0.96
C GLN A 18 5.66 -9.38 2.37
N ALA A 19 6.86 -9.31 2.95
CA ALA A 19 7.09 -8.61 4.21
C ALA A 19 6.84 -7.10 4.06
N ALA A 20 7.25 -6.51 2.92
CA ALA A 20 6.97 -5.10 2.64
C ALA A 20 5.46 -4.83 2.60
N ASN A 21 4.70 -5.61 1.86
CA ASN A 21 3.24 -5.47 1.78
C ASN A 21 2.57 -5.70 3.15
N PHE A 22 3.01 -6.73 3.88
CA PHE A 22 2.49 -7.00 5.22
C PHE A 22 2.74 -5.83 6.18
N PHE A 23 3.97 -5.35 6.28
CA PHE A 23 4.29 -4.26 7.21
C PHE A 23 3.63 -2.94 6.82
N ALA A 24 3.55 -2.61 5.52
CA ALA A 24 2.86 -1.42 5.08
C ALA A 24 1.38 -1.44 5.48
N LEU A 25 0.69 -2.55 5.25
CA LEU A 25 -0.74 -2.68 5.57
C LEU A 25 -1.00 -2.84 7.06
N PHE A 26 -0.20 -3.66 7.75
CA PHE A 26 -0.37 -3.95 9.18
C PHE A 26 -0.06 -2.75 10.07
N ASN A 27 0.86 -1.87 9.63
CA ASN A 27 1.14 -0.62 10.33
C ASN A 27 -0.03 0.38 10.28
N LEU A 28 -0.91 0.25 9.28
CA LEU A 28 -2.06 1.14 9.07
C LEU A 28 -3.36 0.59 9.61
N CYS A 29 -3.46 -0.73 9.81
CA CYS A 29 -4.68 -1.43 10.16
C CYS A 29 -4.56 -2.17 11.48
N GLU A 30 -5.63 -2.12 12.25
CA GLU A 30 -5.81 -2.90 13.48
C GLU A 30 -6.99 -3.88 13.31
N ALA A 31 -7.20 -4.75 14.31
CA ALA A 31 -8.38 -5.62 14.34
C ALA A 31 -9.67 -4.79 14.30
N GLY A 32 -10.56 -5.11 13.39
CA GLY A 32 -11.80 -4.38 13.13
C GLY A 32 -11.71 -3.40 11.94
N ASP A 33 -10.51 -3.19 11.38
CA ASP A 33 -10.31 -2.30 10.24
C ASP A 33 -10.60 -2.98 8.89
N HIS A 34 -10.64 -2.17 7.86
CA HIS A 34 -11.01 -2.57 6.52
C HIS A 34 -10.02 -2.02 5.47
N ILE A 35 -9.76 -2.83 4.45
CA ILE A 35 -8.91 -2.51 3.30
C ILE A 35 -9.75 -2.53 2.02
N VAL A 36 -9.59 -1.55 1.15
CA VAL A 36 -10.04 -1.62 -0.24
C VAL A 36 -8.84 -2.03 -1.10
N ALA A 37 -8.94 -3.10 -1.86
CA ALA A 37 -7.84 -3.59 -2.68
C ALA A 37 -8.27 -3.88 -4.11
N SER A 38 -7.37 -3.66 -5.07
CA SER A 38 -7.56 -4.17 -6.43
C SER A 38 -7.64 -5.69 -6.41
N SER A 39 -8.55 -6.26 -7.19
CA SER A 39 -8.73 -7.71 -7.29
C SER A 39 -7.65 -8.40 -8.13
N THR A 40 -6.97 -7.65 -9.00
CA THR A 40 -5.94 -8.18 -9.90
C THR A 40 -4.53 -7.89 -9.37
N ILE A 41 -4.24 -8.38 -8.18
CA ILE A 41 -2.92 -8.27 -7.54
C ILE A 41 -2.24 -9.63 -7.47
N TYR A 42 -0.94 -9.64 -7.18
CA TYR A 42 -0.18 -10.87 -6.99
C TYR A 42 -0.87 -11.83 -6.01
N GLY A 43 -0.96 -13.10 -6.39
CA GLY A 43 -1.71 -14.10 -5.62
C GLY A 43 -1.26 -14.26 -4.16
N GLY A 44 0.03 -14.07 -3.86
CA GLY A 44 0.54 -14.05 -2.50
C GLY A 44 -0.03 -12.89 -1.67
N THR A 45 -0.13 -11.71 -2.27
CA THR A 45 -0.70 -10.52 -1.61
C THR A 45 -2.22 -10.62 -1.50
N PHE A 46 -2.89 -11.17 -2.51
CA PHE A 46 -4.31 -11.49 -2.42
C PHE A 46 -4.59 -12.44 -1.24
N ASN A 47 -3.81 -13.52 -1.11
CA ASN A 47 -3.94 -14.45 0.01
C ASN A 47 -3.60 -13.79 1.36
N LEU A 48 -2.58 -12.93 1.39
CA LEU A 48 -2.23 -12.16 2.59
C LEU A 48 -3.43 -11.36 3.09
N ILE A 49 -4.07 -10.58 2.22
CA ILE A 49 -5.18 -9.71 2.58
C ILE A 49 -6.46 -10.51 2.87
N SER A 50 -6.82 -11.46 1.99
CA SER A 50 -8.10 -12.18 2.08
C SER A 50 -8.14 -13.27 3.14
N VAL A 51 -7.01 -13.86 3.51
CA VAL A 51 -6.92 -14.99 4.42
C VAL A 51 -6.13 -14.64 5.68
N THR A 52 -4.88 -14.22 5.54
CA THR A 52 -3.99 -14.02 6.69
C THR A 52 -4.43 -12.85 7.56
N MET A 53 -4.65 -11.69 6.95
CA MET A 53 -5.08 -10.49 7.68
C MET A 53 -6.51 -10.63 8.23
N LYS A 54 -7.37 -11.40 7.54
CA LYS A 54 -8.70 -11.73 8.06
C LYS A 54 -8.64 -12.49 9.39
N LYS A 55 -7.65 -13.36 9.59
CA LYS A 55 -7.44 -14.04 10.88
C LYS A 55 -7.02 -13.06 11.98
N MET A 56 -6.48 -11.91 11.63
CA MET A 56 -6.12 -10.83 12.54
C MET A 56 -7.26 -9.83 12.77
N GLY A 57 -8.46 -10.13 12.24
CA GLY A 57 -9.65 -9.27 12.37
C GLY A 57 -9.70 -8.12 11.37
N ILE A 58 -8.82 -8.09 10.36
CA ILE A 58 -8.81 -7.08 9.30
C ILE A 58 -9.57 -7.61 8.10
N THR A 59 -10.56 -6.86 7.62
CA THR A 59 -11.40 -7.27 6.48
C THR A 59 -11.01 -6.52 5.21
N ALA A 60 -11.44 -7.02 4.05
CA ALA A 60 -11.16 -6.35 2.78
C ALA A 60 -12.34 -6.44 1.80
N THR A 61 -12.46 -5.42 0.96
CA THR A 61 -13.27 -5.45 -0.27
C THR A 61 -12.35 -5.35 -1.47
N PHE A 62 -12.46 -6.32 -2.37
CA PHE A 62 -11.73 -6.33 -3.62
C PHE A 62 -12.58 -5.71 -4.72
N VAL A 63 -11.97 -4.81 -5.49
CA VAL A 63 -12.62 -4.11 -6.61
C VAL A 63 -11.89 -4.40 -7.92
N ASP A 64 -12.62 -4.42 -9.02
CA ASP A 64 -11.99 -4.48 -10.34
C ASP A 64 -11.16 -3.19 -10.56
N PRO A 65 -9.89 -3.25 -10.96
CA PRO A 65 -9.10 -2.05 -11.25
C PRO A 65 -9.71 -1.20 -12.38
N LEU A 66 -10.54 -1.81 -13.23
CA LEU A 66 -11.26 -1.12 -14.31
C LEU A 66 -12.65 -0.61 -13.89
N CYS A 67 -13.04 -0.76 -12.62
CA CYS A 67 -14.32 -0.28 -12.10
C CYS A 67 -14.48 1.23 -12.28
N THR A 68 -15.71 1.69 -12.28
CA THR A 68 -16.03 3.12 -12.29
C THR A 68 -15.63 3.79 -10.96
N GLU A 69 -15.55 5.12 -10.93
CA GLU A 69 -15.30 5.85 -9.69
C GLU A 69 -16.43 5.62 -8.66
N GLU A 70 -17.66 5.47 -9.13
CA GLU A 70 -18.82 5.18 -8.26
C GLU A 70 -18.68 3.82 -7.59
N GLU A 71 -18.33 2.78 -8.35
CA GLU A 71 -18.10 1.43 -7.83
C GLU A 71 -16.93 1.40 -6.86
N LEU A 72 -15.84 2.10 -7.17
CA LEU A 72 -14.70 2.23 -6.28
C LEU A 72 -15.09 2.90 -4.97
N ASN A 73 -15.80 4.03 -5.03
CA ASN A 73 -16.24 4.75 -3.83
C ASN A 73 -17.24 3.93 -3.00
N ALA A 74 -18.09 3.13 -3.62
CA ALA A 74 -19.04 2.25 -2.93
C ALA A 74 -18.36 1.12 -2.13
N ALA A 75 -17.09 0.80 -2.41
CA ALA A 75 -16.32 -0.20 -1.69
C ALA A 75 -15.81 0.28 -0.32
N PHE A 76 -15.77 1.59 -0.09
CA PHE A 76 -15.30 2.17 1.17
C PHE A 76 -16.33 2.01 2.29
N ARG A 77 -15.82 1.81 3.50
CA ARG A 77 -16.57 1.68 4.75
C ARG A 77 -16.06 2.71 5.76
N PRO A 78 -16.82 3.03 6.83
CA PRO A 78 -16.33 3.95 7.86
C PRO A 78 -15.01 3.53 8.51
N ASN A 79 -14.74 2.22 8.56
CA ASN A 79 -13.51 1.63 9.11
C ASN A 79 -12.45 1.32 8.04
N THR A 80 -12.58 1.82 6.82
CA THR A 80 -11.52 1.68 5.81
C THR A 80 -10.31 2.53 6.21
N LYS A 81 -9.12 1.93 6.18
CA LYS A 81 -7.85 2.55 6.58
C LYS A 81 -6.86 2.72 5.44
N VAL A 82 -6.99 1.95 4.38
CA VAL A 82 -6.02 1.95 3.30
C VAL A 82 -6.62 1.43 2.00
N VAL A 83 -6.13 1.93 0.89
CA VAL A 83 -6.36 1.38 -0.45
C VAL A 83 -5.07 0.72 -0.92
N PHE A 84 -5.16 -0.47 -1.50
CA PHE A 84 -4.02 -1.21 -2.02
C PHE A 84 -4.20 -1.57 -3.49
N GLY A 85 -3.16 -1.37 -4.29
CA GLY A 85 -3.12 -1.78 -5.68
C GLY A 85 -1.73 -2.20 -6.13
N GLU A 86 -1.62 -2.72 -7.32
CA GLU A 86 -0.38 -3.10 -7.99
C GLU A 86 -0.29 -2.37 -9.32
N THR A 87 0.80 -1.68 -9.59
CA THR A 87 0.96 -0.82 -10.79
C THR A 87 0.69 -1.60 -12.08
N ILE A 88 1.27 -2.79 -12.19
CA ILE A 88 0.99 -3.76 -13.25
C ILE A 88 0.71 -5.10 -12.58
N ALA A 89 -0.53 -5.56 -12.71
CA ALA A 89 -1.02 -6.76 -12.07
C ALA A 89 -0.31 -8.03 -12.52
N ASN A 90 -0.02 -8.93 -11.58
CA ASN A 90 0.52 -10.26 -11.87
C ASN A 90 -0.52 -11.34 -11.51
N PRO A 91 -1.02 -12.16 -12.45
CA PRO A 91 -0.58 -12.31 -13.85
C PRO A 91 -1.41 -11.54 -14.89
N ALA A 92 -2.42 -10.77 -14.48
CA ALA A 92 -3.40 -10.20 -15.40
C ALA A 92 -2.84 -9.12 -16.34
N LEU A 93 -1.67 -8.53 -16.02
CA LEU A 93 -1.03 -7.42 -16.73
C LEU A 93 -1.90 -6.17 -16.87
N THR A 94 -2.95 -6.07 -16.07
CA THR A 94 -3.80 -4.87 -16.01
C THR A 94 -3.00 -3.74 -15.37
N VAL A 95 -3.03 -2.57 -15.98
CA VAL A 95 -2.39 -1.36 -15.46
C VAL A 95 -3.39 -0.62 -14.57
N LEU A 96 -2.97 -0.30 -13.36
CA LEU A 96 -3.78 0.43 -12.40
C LEU A 96 -3.87 1.91 -12.79
N ASP A 97 -5.06 2.47 -12.81
CA ASP A 97 -5.27 3.92 -12.83
C ASP A 97 -4.98 4.48 -11.43
N ILE A 98 -3.70 4.79 -11.17
CA ILE A 98 -3.22 5.24 -9.86
C ILE A 98 -3.93 6.53 -9.43
N GLU A 99 -4.14 7.49 -10.36
CA GLU A 99 -4.81 8.76 -10.05
C GLU A 99 -6.26 8.55 -9.60
N LYS A 100 -7.01 7.66 -10.26
CA LYS A 100 -8.37 7.31 -9.87
C LYS A 100 -8.41 6.73 -8.46
N PHE A 101 -7.54 5.78 -8.18
CA PHE A 101 -7.46 5.14 -6.86
C PHE A 101 -6.98 6.12 -5.78
N ALA A 102 -6.02 7.00 -6.09
CA ALA A 102 -5.55 8.04 -5.17
C ALA A 102 -6.64 9.05 -4.84
N ARG A 103 -7.37 9.56 -5.85
CA ARG A 103 -8.50 10.47 -5.62
C ARG A 103 -9.55 9.85 -4.70
N ALA A 104 -9.93 8.61 -4.94
CA ALA A 104 -10.89 7.91 -4.10
C ALA A 104 -10.36 7.72 -2.67
N ALA A 105 -9.12 7.26 -2.51
CA ALA A 105 -8.48 7.09 -1.21
C ALA A 105 -8.47 8.41 -0.42
N HIS A 106 -7.97 9.47 -1.02
CA HIS A 106 -7.85 10.78 -0.37
C HIS A 106 -9.23 11.41 -0.06
N ALA A 107 -10.23 11.21 -0.91
CA ALA A 107 -11.60 11.66 -0.62
C ALA A 107 -12.18 11.00 0.63
N HIS A 108 -11.74 9.79 0.94
CA HIS A 108 -12.10 9.06 2.17
C HIS A 108 -11.09 9.23 3.31
N GLY A 109 -10.07 10.08 3.15
CA GLY A 109 -9.06 10.38 4.17
C GLY A 109 -8.17 9.18 4.52
N VAL A 110 -7.83 8.35 3.53
CA VAL A 110 -6.95 7.19 3.70
C VAL A 110 -5.86 7.19 2.63
N PRO A 111 -4.68 6.59 2.92
CA PRO A 111 -3.58 6.52 1.97
C PRO A 111 -3.81 5.44 0.90
N LEU A 112 -3.16 5.64 -0.26
CA LEU A 112 -3.00 4.65 -1.30
C LEU A 112 -1.61 4.01 -1.21
N VAL A 113 -1.57 2.70 -1.04
CA VAL A 113 -0.36 1.86 -1.13
C VAL A 113 -0.31 1.18 -2.49
N VAL A 114 0.80 1.32 -3.20
CA VAL A 114 0.98 0.72 -4.53
C VAL A 114 2.21 -0.19 -4.54
N ASP A 115 2.02 -1.45 -4.89
CA ASP A 115 3.13 -2.36 -5.20
C ASP A 115 3.66 -2.06 -6.61
N ASN A 116 4.88 -1.50 -6.68
CA ASN A 116 5.53 -1.07 -7.92
C ASN A 116 6.64 -2.03 -8.37
N THR A 117 6.52 -3.31 -8.01
CA THR A 117 7.55 -4.32 -8.27
C THR A 117 7.90 -4.46 -9.74
N PHE A 118 6.90 -4.53 -10.65
CA PHE A 118 7.15 -4.80 -12.06
C PHE A 118 7.73 -3.62 -12.80
N PRO A 119 7.14 -2.41 -12.74
CA PRO A 119 7.70 -1.27 -13.44
C PRO A 119 9.03 -0.82 -12.87
N THR A 120 9.24 -0.95 -11.57
CA THR A 120 10.32 -0.32 -10.82
C THR A 120 10.29 1.22 -10.92
N PRO A 121 11.06 1.97 -10.15
CA PRO A 121 11.11 3.44 -10.28
C PRO A 121 11.63 3.94 -11.64
N VAL A 122 12.18 3.03 -12.44
CA VAL A 122 12.71 3.38 -13.77
C VAL A 122 11.58 3.62 -14.77
N ASN A 123 10.52 2.80 -14.72
CA ASN A 123 9.42 2.88 -15.68
C ASN A 123 8.18 3.58 -15.13
N CYS A 124 7.99 3.60 -13.81
CA CYS A 124 6.88 4.28 -13.15
C CYS A 124 7.27 4.72 -11.75
N ARG A 125 6.90 5.93 -11.39
CA ARG A 125 7.00 6.49 -10.05
C ARG A 125 5.60 6.80 -9.54
N PRO A 126 4.97 5.90 -8.77
CA PRO A 126 3.58 6.06 -8.34
C PRO A 126 3.29 7.34 -7.55
N PHE A 127 4.30 7.93 -6.89
CA PHE A 127 4.16 9.22 -6.19
C PHE A 127 3.85 10.41 -7.11
N GLU A 128 4.22 10.33 -8.37
CA GLU A 128 3.89 11.36 -9.38
C GLU A 128 2.40 11.30 -9.75
N TRP A 129 1.74 10.17 -9.45
CA TRP A 129 0.34 9.88 -9.76
C TRP A 129 -0.56 9.85 -8.51
N GLY A 130 -0.03 10.25 -7.36
CA GLY A 130 -0.79 10.41 -6.13
C GLY A 130 -0.75 9.25 -5.14
N ALA A 131 0.06 8.22 -5.36
CA ALA A 131 0.30 7.20 -4.32
C ALA A 131 1.01 7.83 -3.11
N ASP A 132 0.75 7.27 -1.92
CA ASP A 132 1.31 7.75 -0.67
C ASP A 132 2.45 6.86 -0.19
N ILE A 133 2.30 5.56 -0.36
CA ILE A 133 3.28 4.54 0.01
C ILE A 133 3.50 3.62 -1.19
N VAL A 134 4.76 3.28 -1.45
CA VAL A 134 5.14 2.33 -2.50
C VAL A 134 5.86 1.15 -1.86
N THR A 135 5.49 -0.05 -2.30
CA THR A 135 6.16 -1.28 -1.90
C THR A 135 6.84 -1.94 -3.09
N HIS A 136 7.88 -2.73 -2.81
CA HIS A 136 8.61 -3.49 -3.81
C HIS A 136 8.99 -4.87 -3.30
N SER A 137 8.88 -5.86 -4.17
CA SER A 137 9.72 -7.04 -4.09
C SER A 137 11.03 -6.72 -4.82
N THR A 138 12.08 -6.33 -4.06
CA THR A 138 13.39 -6.05 -4.65
C THR A 138 14.04 -7.30 -5.23
N THR A 139 13.54 -8.49 -4.88
CA THR A 139 13.86 -9.80 -5.45
C THR A 139 13.79 -9.84 -6.97
N LYS A 140 12.90 -9.02 -7.56
CA LYS A 140 12.55 -9.07 -8.99
C LYS A 140 13.46 -8.15 -9.80
N TYR A 141 12.89 -7.17 -10.47
CA TYR A 141 13.63 -6.34 -11.42
C TYR A 141 14.59 -5.34 -10.77
N MET A 142 14.39 -4.99 -9.49
CA MET A 142 15.36 -4.12 -8.79
C MET A 142 16.69 -4.81 -8.49
N ASP A 143 16.68 -6.11 -8.17
CA ASP A 143 17.90 -6.92 -8.08
C ASP A 143 18.52 -7.14 -9.47
N GLY A 144 17.68 -7.35 -10.48
CA GLY A 144 18.07 -7.50 -11.88
C GLY A 144 18.68 -8.86 -12.23
N HIS A 145 19.02 -9.69 -11.26
CA HIS A 145 19.66 -10.99 -11.45
C HIS A 145 18.86 -12.17 -10.91
N GLY A 146 17.80 -11.90 -10.13
CA GLY A 146 17.02 -12.94 -9.46
C GLY A 146 17.78 -13.75 -8.43
N ALA A 147 18.82 -13.16 -7.86
CA ALA A 147 19.75 -13.87 -6.97
C ALA A 147 19.48 -13.61 -5.49
N VAL A 148 18.89 -12.47 -5.12
CA VAL A 148 18.71 -12.04 -3.72
C VAL A 148 17.25 -11.75 -3.42
N LEU A 149 16.77 -12.30 -2.31
CA LEU A 149 15.45 -11.96 -1.77
C LEU A 149 15.50 -10.61 -1.04
N GLY A 150 14.47 -9.80 -1.21
CA GLY A 150 14.34 -8.56 -0.48
C GLY A 150 13.04 -7.84 -0.79
N GLY A 151 12.76 -6.84 0.01
CA GLY A 151 11.65 -5.92 -0.18
C GLY A 151 12.01 -4.51 0.24
N ALA A 152 11.20 -3.56 -0.14
CA ALA A 152 11.31 -2.18 0.27
C ALA A 152 9.92 -1.55 0.46
N ILE A 153 9.82 -0.65 1.42
CA ILE A 153 8.71 0.26 1.61
C ILE A 153 9.25 1.67 1.45
N VAL A 154 8.57 2.50 0.69
CA VAL A 154 8.94 3.91 0.48
C VAL A 154 7.74 4.77 0.82
N ASP A 155 7.96 5.78 1.64
CA ASP A 155 6.95 6.77 2.00
C ASP A 155 7.17 8.05 1.18
N SER A 156 6.10 8.57 0.61
CA SER A 156 6.13 9.85 -0.12
C SER A 156 6.37 11.03 0.81
N GLY A 157 5.96 10.93 2.08
CA GLY A 157 5.91 12.04 3.03
C GLY A 157 4.83 13.08 2.72
N LYS A 158 3.89 12.77 1.83
CA LYS A 158 2.84 13.71 1.36
C LYS A 158 1.49 13.53 2.03
N PHE A 159 1.21 12.32 2.57
CA PHE A 159 -0.06 12.08 3.24
C PHE A 159 -0.08 12.82 4.59
N ASP A 160 -1.11 13.62 4.81
CA ASP A 160 -1.28 14.37 6.07
C ASP A 160 -1.89 13.48 7.16
N TRP A 161 -1.03 12.73 7.85
CA TRP A 161 -1.42 11.84 8.95
C TRP A 161 -2.14 12.61 10.06
N MET A 162 -1.69 13.84 10.36
CA MET A 162 -2.27 14.64 11.45
C MET A 162 -3.68 15.13 11.13
N ALA A 163 -3.99 15.42 9.87
CA ALA A 163 -5.34 15.75 9.44
C ALA A 163 -6.32 14.58 9.61
N HIS A 164 -5.81 13.36 9.71
CA HIS A 164 -6.56 12.12 9.85
C HIS A 164 -6.17 11.33 11.11
N ALA A 165 -5.69 12.02 12.16
CA ALA A 165 -5.16 11.41 13.39
C ALA A 165 -6.17 10.48 14.09
N GLU A 166 -7.47 10.74 13.96
CA GLU A 166 -8.53 9.89 14.48
C GLU A 166 -8.57 8.49 13.83
N LYS A 167 -8.14 8.40 12.58
CA LYS A 167 -8.06 7.13 11.84
C LYS A 167 -6.74 6.40 12.10
N PHE A 168 -5.68 7.14 12.39
CA PHE A 168 -4.31 6.63 12.52
C PHE A 168 -3.69 7.04 13.87
N PRO A 169 -4.33 6.71 15.00
CA PRO A 169 -3.82 7.11 16.30
C PRO A 169 -2.40 6.58 16.57
N GLY A 170 -2.10 5.35 16.13
CA GLY A 170 -0.78 4.75 16.29
C GLY A 170 0.37 5.48 15.58
N LEU A 171 0.06 6.37 14.62
CA LEU A 171 1.05 7.19 13.91
C LEU A 171 1.07 8.65 14.39
N CYS A 172 0.08 9.07 15.18
CA CYS A 172 -0.15 10.47 15.51
C CYS A 172 -0.15 10.75 17.01
N THR A 173 -0.08 9.72 17.85
CA THR A 173 -0.07 9.85 19.30
C THR A 173 1.18 9.20 19.89
N PRO A 174 1.64 9.67 21.08
CA PRO A 174 2.75 9.04 21.78
C PRO A 174 2.48 7.55 22.01
N ASP A 175 3.46 6.70 21.70
CA ASP A 175 3.37 5.25 21.86
C ASP A 175 4.02 4.83 23.19
N ASP A 176 3.27 4.18 24.06
CA ASP A 176 3.74 3.70 25.36
C ASP A 176 4.86 2.65 25.24
N SER A 177 4.85 1.84 24.16
CA SER A 177 5.90 0.86 23.88
C SER A 177 7.23 1.53 23.48
N TYR A 178 7.18 2.79 23.06
CA TYR A 178 8.32 3.58 22.61
C TYR A 178 8.59 4.79 23.52
N HIS A 179 8.36 4.61 24.82
CA HIS A 179 8.63 5.63 25.86
C HIS A 179 7.85 6.94 25.68
N GLY A 180 6.67 6.90 25.06
CA GLY A 180 5.83 8.07 24.83
C GLY A 180 6.33 9.01 23.71
N ILE A 181 7.13 8.50 22.78
CA ILE A 181 7.55 9.24 21.58
C ILE A 181 6.52 8.99 20.46
N THR A 182 6.27 10.03 19.66
CA THR A 182 5.41 9.97 18.47
C THR A 182 6.26 9.86 17.24
#